data_0cca0333f1d148937e1a94380eec021d
#
_entry.id   0cca0333f1d148937e1a94380eec021d
#
_cell.length_a   1.000
_cell.length_b   1.000
_cell.length_c   1.000
_cell.angle_alpha   90.00
_cell.angle_beta   90.00
_cell.angle_gamma   90.00
#
_symmetry.space_group_name_H-M   'P 1'
#
loop_
_entity.id
_entity.type
_entity.pdbx_description
1 polymer ?
#
loop_
_entity_poly.entity_id
_entity_poly.type
_entity_poly.pdbx_seq_one_letter_code
_entity_poly.pdbx_strand_id
1 'polypeptide(L)'
;MSVDLRISGSVTALATPFTASGEIDLDGWRRMLQWQLDDGTQAIVVAGSTGEAAALYDVEYDALLRSAVEQVAGRIPVLAGTGLSNTAKTVEQTRRAAALGADAALVVTPPYV
;
A
#
# COMPACT_ATOMS: atom_id res chain seq x y z
N MET A 1 -0.84 8.72 18.74
CA MET A 1 0.46 8.15 19.12
C MET A 1 1.51 8.58 18.14
N SER A 2 2.54 9.20 18.60
CA SER A 2 3.62 9.56 17.69
C SER A 2 4.52 8.34 17.48
N VAL A 3 4.79 8.04 16.24
CA VAL A 3 5.71 6.98 15.85
C VAL A 3 6.96 7.65 15.34
N ASP A 4 8.12 7.24 15.83
CA ASP A 4 9.38 7.67 15.26
C ASP A 4 9.55 6.94 13.92
N LEU A 5 8.98 7.52 12.88
CA LEU A 5 8.98 6.93 11.56
C LEU A 5 10.30 7.17 10.88
N ARG A 6 11.08 6.10 10.72
CA ARG A 6 12.30 6.12 9.92
C ARG A 6 12.12 5.25 8.70
N ILE A 7 12.18 5.88 7.54
CA ILE A 7 12.14 5.18 6.27
C ILE A 7 13.54 5.20 5.69
N SER A 8 14.18 4.05 5.71
CA SER A 8 15.55 3.91 5.21
C SER A 8 15.77 2.49 4.71
N GLY A 9 16.79 2.29 3.90
CA GLY A 9 17.15 0.98 3.38
C GLY A 9 16.22 0.53 2.26
N SER A 10 15.86 -0.74 2.26
CA SER A 10 15.01 -1.35 1.24
C SER A 10 13.55 -1.05 1.50
N VAL A 11 12.91 -0.37 0.55
CA VAL A 11 11.48 -0.09 0.56
C VAL A 11 10.86 -0.78 -0.66
N THR A 12 10.16 -1.87 -0.43
CA THR A 12 9.63 -2.69 -1.53
C THR A 12 8.29 -2.18 -2.03
N ALA A 13 8.25 -1.78 -3.29
CA ALA A 13 7.00 -1.47 -3.97
C ALA A 13 6.34 -2.77 -4.42
N LEU A 14 5.28 -3.16 -3.72
CA LEU A 14 4.65 -4.45 -3.92
C LEU A 14 3.76 -4.47 -5.16
N ALA A 15 3.87 -5.56 -5.94
CA ALA A 15 2.90 -5.85 -6.99
C ALA A 15 1.60 -6.36 -6.35
N THR A 16 0.48 -6.11 -7.00
CA THR A 16 -0.81 -6.64 -6.56
C THR A 16 -1.10 -7.93 -7.32
N PRO A 17 -1.22 -9.07 -6.63
CA PRO A 17 -1.55 -10.32 -7.30
C PRO A 17 -3.04 -10.41 -7.61
N PHE A 18 -3.36 -11.00 -8.77
CA PHE A 18 -4.73 -11.22 -9.21
C PHE A 18 -4.96 -12.69 -9.51
N THR A 19 -6.18 -13.15 -9.31
CA THR A 19 -6.60 -14.48 -9.72
C THR A 19 -6.79 -14.55 -11.23
N ALA A 20 -6.95 -15.75 -11.76
CA ALA A 20 -7.23 -15.92 -13.19
C ALA A 20 -8.52 -15.23 -13.65
N SER A 21 -9.46 -14.99 -12.74
CA SER A 21 -10.71 -14.27 -13.02
C SER A 21 -10.60 -12.75 -12.88
N GLY A 22 -9.42 -12.23 -12.52
CA GLY A 22 -9.17 -10.80 -12.41
C GLY A 22 -9.47 -10.17 -11.05
N GLU A 23 -9.81 -10.97 -10.07
CA GLU A 23 -10.01 -10.51 -8.70
C GLU A 23 -8.67 -10.45 -7.97
N ILE A 24 -8.55 -9.61 -6.95
CA ILE A 24 -7.33 -9.61 -6.14
C ILE A 24 -7.18 -10.96 -5.42
N ASP A 25 -5.95 -11.46 -5.38
CA ASP A 25 -5.61 -12.72 -4.73
C ASP A 25 -5.07 -12.42 -3.32
N LEU A 26 -5.95 -12.37 -2.33
CA LEU A 26 -5.54 -12.05 -0.96
C LEU A 26 -4.64 -13.11 -0.33
N ASP A 27 -4.80 -14.37 -0.69
CA ASP A 27 -3.93 -15.43 -0.18
C ASP A 27 -2.52 -15.26 -0.74
N GLY A 28 -2.38 -15.01 -2.03
CA GLY A 28 -1.12 -14.68 -2.67
C GLY A 28 -0.50 -13.42 -2.11
N TRP A 29 -1.31 -12.41 -1.83
CA TRP A 29 -0.90 -11.17 -1.20
C TRP A 29 -0.27 -11.41 0.18
N ARG A 30 -0.93 -12.20 1.01
CA ARG A 30 -0.42 -12.53 2.36
C ARG A 30 0.88 -13.30 2.30
N ARG A 31 1.02 -14.24 1.36
CA ARG A 31 2.28 -14.97 1.15
C ARG A 31 3.40 -14.03 0.73
N MET A 32 3.12 -13.08 -0.16
CA MET A 32 4.10 -12.10 -0.61
C MET A 32 4.52 -11.17 0.52
N LEU A 33 3.58 -10.72 1.34
CA LEU A 33 3.88 -9.92 2.52
C LEU A 33 4.78 -10.67 3.50
N GLN A 34 4.48 -11.92 3.76
CA GLN A 34 5.27 -12.73 4.67
C GLN A 34 6.69 -12.93 4.12
N TRP A 35 6.81 -13.17 2.83
CA TRP A 35 8.11 -13.28 2.18
C TRP A 35 8.95 -12.01 2.37
N GLN A 36 8.35 -10.83 2.16
CA GLN A 36 9.04 -9.57 2.37
C GLN A 36 9.52 -9.41 3.83
N LEU A 37 8.67 -9.74 4.78
CA LEU A 37 9.02 -9.68 6.19
C LEU A 37 10.17 -10.64 6.53
N ASP A 38 10.12 -11.87 6.03
CA ASP A 38 11.12 -12.89 6.29
C ASP A 38 12.48 -12.52 5.68
N ASP A 39 12.50 -11.90 4.51
CA ASP A 39 13.71 -11.48 3.82
C ASP A 39 14.26 -10.13 4.31
N GLY A 40 13.56 -9.47 5.24
CA GLY A 40 14.11 -8.32 5.96
C GLY A 40 14.00 -6.99 5.24
N THR A 41 13.00 -6.79 4.36
CA THR A 41 12.75 -5.44 3.83
C THR A 41 12.45 -4.46 4.98
N GLN A 42 12.90 -3.21 4.85
CA GLN A 42 12.74 -2.22 5.90
C GLN A 42 11.41 -1.46 5.84
N ALA A 43 10.73 -1.48 4.72
CA ALA A 43 9.39 -0.91 4.55
C ALA A 43 8.74 -1.50 3.31
N ILE A 44 7.43 -1.32 3.20
CA ILE A 44 6.66 -1.74 2.02
C ILE A 44 5.79 -0.59 1.52
N VAL A 45 5.52 -0.59 0.22
CA VAL A 45 4.55 0.30 -0.41
C VAL A 45 3.40 -0.54 -0.95
N VAL A 46 2.21 -0.25 -0.46
CA VAL A 46 0.96 -0.89 -0.90
C VAL A 46 0.28 0.02 -1.91
N ALA A 47 -0.15 -0.54 -3.03
CA ALA A 47 -0.91 0.16 -4.05
C ALA A 47 -0.22 1.44 -4.56
N GLY A 48 1.07 1.35 -4.81
CA GLY A 48 1.78 2.33 -5.62
C GLY A 48 1.57 2.04 -7.10
N SER A 49 2.33 2.67 -7.98
CA SER A 49 2.24 2.42 -9.43
C SER A 49 2.54 0.96 -9.76
N THR A 50 3.54 0.37 -9.12
CA THR A 50 3.87 -1.06 -9.27
C THR A 50 2.71 -1.95 -8.86
N GLY A 51 1.95 -1.56 -7.85
CA GLY A 51 0.77 -2.29 -7.38
C GLY A 51 -0.49 -2.02 -8.19
N GLU A 52 -0.37 -1.31 -9.31
CA GLU A 52 -1.49 -1.04 -10.23
C GLU A 52 -2.62 -0.24 -9.59
N ALA A 53 -2.26 0.73 -8.74
CA ALA A 53 -3.21 1.53 -7.97
C ALA A 53 -4.33 2.13 -8.82
N ALA A 54 -4.00 2.61 -10.01
CA ALA A 54 -4.97 3.24 -10.91
C ALA A 54 -6.04 2.27 -11.44
N ALA A 55 -5.78 0.97 -11.36
CA ALA A 55 -6.69 -0.08 -11.82
C ALA A 55 -7.50 -0.73 -10.69
N LEU A 56 -7.28 -0.33 -9.45
CA LEU A 56 -7.96 -0.92 -8.29
C LEU A 56 -9.27 -0.21 -7.99
N TYR A 57 -10.29 -0.98 -7.68
CA TYR A 57 -11.49 -0.45 -7.04
C TYR A 57 -11.18 -0.07 -5.58
N ASP A 58 -11.96 0.84 -5.02
CA ASP A 58 -11.77 1.29 -3.64
C ASP A 58 -11.80 0.14 -2.64
N VAL A 59 -12.70 -0.81 -2.81
CA VAL A 59 -12.80 -1.98 -1.92
C VAL A 59 -11.56 -2.87 -2.00
N GLU A 60 -10.95 -2.95 -3.18
CA GLU A 60 -9.72 -3.71 -3.38
C GLU A 60 -8.54 -3.01 -2.70
N TYR A 61 -8.43 -1.71 -2.90
CA TYR A 61 -7.42 -0.88 -2.24
C TYR A 61 -7.49 -1.04 -0.72
N ASP A 62 -8.69 -0.91 -0.16
CA ASP A 62 -8.91 -1.05 1.28
C ASP A 62 -8.51 -2.42 1.79
N ALA A 63 -8.89 -3.47 1.07
CA ALA A 63 -8.57 -4.85 1.47
C ALA A 63 -7.06 -5.10 1.48
N LEU A 64 -6.35 -4.63 0.46
CA LEU A 64 -4.90 -4.77 0.38
C LEU A 64 -4.20 -4.03 1.52
N LEU A 65 -4.58 -2.78 1.74
CA LEU A 65 -3.95 -1.96 2.77
C LEU A 65 -4.25 -2.47 4.17
N ARG A 66 -5.51 -2.81 4.44
CA ARG A 66 -5.92 -3.33 5.73
C ARG A 66 -5.20 -4.63 6.07
N SER A 67 -5.15 -5.57 5.13
CA SER A 67 -4.49 -6.84 5.36
C SER A 67 -2.98 -6.68 5.55
N ALA A 68 -2.35 -5.73 4.85
CA ALA A 68 -0.93 -5.44 5.02
C ALA A 68 -0.65 -4.88 6.42
N VAL A 69 -1.43 -3.90 6.85
CA VAL A 69 -1.28 -3.30 8.19
C VAL A 69 -1.45 -4.35 9.28
N GLU A 70 -2.46 -5.21 9.16
CA GLU A 70 -2.70 -6.27 10.13
C GLU A 70 -1.56 -7.29 10.17
N GLN A 71 -1.08 -7.72 9.03
CA GLN A 71 -0.03 -8.74 8.95
C GLN A 71 1.33 -8.21 9.39
N VAL A 72 1.66 -6.99 9.01
CA VAL A 72 2.93 -6.35 9.41
C VAL A 72 2.94 -6.05 10.90
N ALA A 73 1.80 -5.68 11.48
CA ALA A 73 1.61 -5.48 12.92
C ALA A 73 2.69 -4.56 13.54
N GLY A 74 3.01 -3.47 12.86
CA GLY A 74 3.95 -2.46 13.36
C GLY A 74 5.43 -2.81 13.25
N ARG A 75 5.79 -3.95 12.68
CA ARG A 75 7.20 -4.38 12.58
C ARG A 75 8.02 -3.53 11.62
N ILE A 76 7.41 -3.05 10.54
CA ILE A 76 8.02 -2.17 9.56
C ILE A 76 7.00 -1.11 9.11
N PRO A 77 7.44 0.04 8.59
CA PRO A 77 6.51 1.03 8.03
C PRO A 77 5.73 0.49 6.84
N VAL A 78 4.44 0.80 6.80
CA VAL A 78 3.56 0.54 5.66
C VAL A 78 3.24 1.88 5.01
N LEU A 79 3.72 2.08 3.79
CA LEU A 79 3.38 3.25 2.99
C LEU A 79 2.23 2.89 2.08
N ALA A 80 1.26 3.78 1.98
CA ALA A 80 0.15 3.62 1.05
C ALA A 80 0.37 4.50 -0.18
N GLY A 81 0.26 3.93 -1.36
CA GLY A 81 0.24 4.70 -2.59
C GLY A 81 -1.04 5.54 -2.62
N THR A 82 -0.90 6.85 -2.79
CA THR A 82 -2.01 7.77 -2.98
C THR A 82 -1.66 8.72 -4.11
N GLY A 83 -2.65 9.40 -4.61
CA GLY A 83 -2.42 10.31 -5.72
C GLY A 83 -3.26 9.91 -6.92
N LEU A 84 -4.15 10.80 -7.25
CA LEU A 84 -5.05 10.71 -8.38
C LEU A 84 -4.90 11.99 -9.18
N SER A 85 -5.46 12.01 -10.38
CA SER A 85 -5.45 13.24 -11.20
C SER A 85 -6.21 14.39 -10.55
N ASN A 86 -7.16 14.09 -9.67
CA ASN A 86 -7.95 15.06 -8.94
C ASN A 86 -7.37 15.27 -7.54
N THR A 87 -7.00 16.51 -7.21
CA THR A 87 -6.38 16.86 -5.93
C THR A 87 -7.29 16.55 -4.74
N ALA A 88 -8.57 16.89 -4.84
CA ALA A 88 -9.52 16.63 -3.74
C ALA A 88 -9.65 15.13 -3.46
N LYS A 89 -9.69 14.32 -4.50
CA LYS A 89 -9.73 12.86 -4.36
C LYS A 89 -8.43 12.30 -3.79
N THR A 90 -7.30 12.91 -4.10
CA THR A 90 -6.00 12.54 -3.52
C THR A 90 -5.99 12.79 -2.01
N VAL A 91 -6.52 13.93 -1.58
CA VAL A 91 -6.64 14.25 -0.15
C VAL A 91 -7.54 13.23 0.55
N GLU A 92 -8.68 12.91 -0.04
CA GLU A 92 -9.61 11.89 0.48
C GLU A 92 -8.93 10.52 0.61
N GLN A 93 -8.26 10.08 -0.43
CA GLN A 93 -7.58 8.78 -0.43
C GLN A 93 -6.46 8.74 0.63
N THR A 94 -5.73 9.82 0.78
CA THR A 94 -4.66 9.91 1.77
C THR A 94 -5.22 9.84 3.20
N ARG A 95 -6.33 10.52 3.47
CA ARG A 95 -7.02 10.43 4.75
C ARG A 95 -7.54 9.03 5.03
N ARG A 96 -8.09 8.39 4.02
CA ARG A 96 -8.59 7.01 4.10
C ARG A 96 -7.46 6.03 4.40
N ALA A 97 -6.31 6.18 3.74
CA ALA A 97 -5.14 5.36 4.00
C ALA A 97 -4.65 5.51 5.45
N ALA A 98 -4.61 6.73 5.95
CA ALA A 98 -4.25 6.99 7.34
C ALA A 98 -5.24 6.32 8.31
N ALA A 99 -6.53 6.40 8.03
CA ALA A 99 -7.57 5.76 8.86
C ALA A 99 -7.45 4.24 8.85
N LEU A 100 -6.96 3.64 7.78
CA LEU A 100 -6.71 2.21 7.66
C LEU A 100 -5.41 1.76 8.34
N GLY A 101 -4.59 2.68 8.79
CA GLY A 101 -3.39 2.39 9.57
C GLY A 101 -2.07 2.53 8.83
N ALA A 102 -2.06 3.12 7.64
CA ALA A 102 -0.80 3.41 6.94
C ALA A 102 0.07 4.36 7.76
N ASP A 103 1.37 4.12 7.76
CA ASP A 103 2.33 4.96 8.47
C ASP A 103 2.74 6.20 7.66
N ALA A 104 2.68 6.11 6.35
CA ALA A 104 3.04 7.19 5.44
C ALA A 104 2.29 7.05 4.12
N ALA A 105 2.33 8.09 3.31
CA ALA A 105 1.76 8.08 1.97
C ALA A 105 2.86 8.32 0.94
N LEU A 106 2.82 7.57 -0.14
CA LEU A 106 3.62 7.82 -1.34
C LEU A 106 2.71 8.47 -2.36
N VAL A 107 2.81 9.78 -2.50
CA VAL A 107 1.91 10.57 -3.33
C VAL A 107 2.52 10.79 -4.71
N VAL A 108 1.88 10.27 -5.73
CA VAL A 108 2.31 10.52 -7.10
C VAL A 108 1.81 11.89 -7.56
N THR A 109 2.62 12.58 -8.36
CA THR A 109 2.16 13.81 -9.02
C THR A 109 1.10 13.45 -10.06
N PRO A 110 0.09 14.31 -10.32
CA PRO A 110 -0.98 13.96 -11.24
C PRO A 110 -0.46 13.62 -12.62
N PRO A 111 -0.77 12.43 -13.16
CA PRO A 111 -0.34 12.06 -14.50
C PRO A 111 -1.19 12.78 -15.57
N TYR A 112 -0.56 13.19 -16.64
CA TYR A 112 -1.23 13.79 -17.80
C TYR A 112 -2.01 15.09 -17.54
N VAL A 113 -1.63 15.83 -16.53
CA VAL A 113 -2.21 17.15 -16.22
C VAL A 113 -1.13 18.20 -16.00
#